data_e4bce44d1c8f527ff9aa7edfc3e65157
#
_entry.id   e4bce44d1c8f527ff9aa7edfc3e65157
#
_cell.length_a   1.000
_cell.length_b   1.000
_cell.length_c   1.000
_cell.angle_alpha   90.00
_cell.angle_beta   90.00
_cell.angle_gamma   90.00
#
_symmetry.space_group_name_H-M   'P 1'
#
loop_
_entity.id
_entity.type
_entity.pdbx_description
1 polymer ?
#
loop_
_entity_poly.entity_id
_entity_poly.type
_entity_poly.pdbx_seq_one_letter_code
_entity_poly.pdbx_strand_id
1 'polypeptide(L)'
;MPESVTPLIAVGVVIVLFIVLLSVLTNNYSLNGIKSKTVGDGQHGTARWATAQEIKKTFASVPFDVASWRAGKNLPEVQGLILGSTQRGKQLDALVDRDDVHCLMIGASGVGKTAFFLYPNLEFA
;
A
#
# COMPACT_ATOMS: atom_id res chain seq x y z
N MET A 1 66.02 -18.36 -31.60
CA MET A 1 65.35 -17.44 -30.68
C MET A 1 66.17 -17.40 -29.41
N PRO A 2 66.44 -16.24 -28.82
CA PRO A 2 67.26 -16.17 -27.62
C PRO A 2 66.55 -16.89 -26.46
N GLU A 3 67.25 -17.77 -25.77
CA GLU A 3 66.75 -18.62 -24.67
C GLU A 3 66.08 -17.81 -23.54
N SER A 4 66.34 -16.53 -23.44
CA SER A 4 65.78 -15.62 -22.44
C SER A 4 64.31 -15.20 -22.70
N VAL A 5 63.79 -15.41 -23.89
CA VAL A 5 62.42 -15.00 -24.25
C VAL A 5 61.39 -16.11 -23.94
N THR A 6 61.83 -17.36 -23.95
CA THR A 6 60.95 -18.51 -23.72
C THR A 6 60.32 -18.53 -22.34
N PRO A 7 61.02 -18.25 -21.23
CA PRO A 7 60.41 -18.19 -19.92
C PRO A 7 59.42 -17.00 -19.77
N LEU A 8 59.72 -15.88 -20.44
CA LEU A 8 58.83 -14.70 -20.41
C LEU A 8 57.50 -14.97 -21.09
N ILE A 9 57.52 -15.67 -22.24
CA ILE A 9 56.33 -16.11 -22.95
C ILE A 9 55.52 -17.11 -22.10
N ALA A 10 56.18 -18.05 -21.45
CA ALA A 10 55.53 -19.02 -20.61
C ALA A 10 54.79 -18.36 -19.42
N VAL A 11 55.42 -17.39 -18.76
CA VAL A 11 54.76 -16.60 -17.69
C VAL A 11 53.57 -15.82 -18.22
N GLY A 12 53.67 -15.20 -19.39
CA GLY A 12 52.56 -14.49 -20.02
C GLY A 12 51.37 -15.40 -20.30
N VAL A 13 51.62 -16.60 -20.81
CA VAL A 13 50.54 -17.59 -21.08
C VAL A 13 49.86 -18.03 -19.77
N VAL A 14 50.60 -18.27 -18.70
CA VAL A 14 50.04 -18.66 -17.40
C VAL A 14 49.18 -17.55 -16.84
N ILE A 15 49.57 -16.28 -16.94
CA ILE A 15 48.78 -15.14 -16.49
C ILE A 15 47.45 -15.04 -17.26
N VAL A 16 47.50 -15.19 -18.58
CA VAL A 16 46.29 -15.14 -19.45
C VAL A 16 45.34 -16.28 -19.08
N LEU A 17 45.86 -17.50 -18.91
CA LEU A 17 45.03 -18.64 -18.50
C LEU A 17 44.39 -18.43 -17.11
N PHE A 18 45.13 -17.82 -16.18
CA PHE A 18 44.61 -17.50 -14.86
C PHE A 18 43.48 -16.44 -14.91
N ILE A 19 43.67 -15.42 -15.74
CA ILE A 19 42.61 -14.39 -15.94
C ILE A 19 41.36 -15.01 -16.56
N VAL A 20 41.52 -15.88 -17.56
CA VAL A 20 40.39 -16.58 -18.20
C VAL A 20 39.70 -17.49 -17.18
N LEU A 21 40.43 -18.22 -16.36
CA LEU A 21 39.88 -19.08 -15.31
C LEU A 21 39.11 -18.26 -14.28
N LEU A 22 39.65 -17.13 -13.82
CA LEU A 22 38.95 -16.21 -12.91
C LEU A 22 37.69 -15.66 -13.56
N SER A 23 37.74 -15.28 -14.82
CA SER A 23 36.56 -14.78 -15.56
C SER A 23 35.44 -15.81 -15.64
N VAL A 24 35.79 -17.08 -15.88
CA VAL A 24 34.79 -18.17 -15.91
C VAL A 24 34.22 -18.43 -14.52
N LEU A 25 35.05 -18.41 -13.48
CA LEU A 25 34.61 -18.60 -12.11
C LEU A 25 33.73 -17.44 -11.62
N THR A 26 34.07 -16.19 -11.97
CA THR A 26 33.29 -15.01 -11.56
C THR A 26 32.02 -14.86 -12.38
N ASN A 27 31.98 -15.33 -13.62
CA ASN A 27 30.76 -15.30 -14.44
C ASN A 27 29.66 -16.24 -13.89
N ASN A 28 30.05 -17.24 -13.07
CA ASN A 28 29.08 -18.05 -12.31
C ASN A 28 28.44 -17.31 -11.12
N TYR A 29 28.99 -16.17 -10.70
CA TYR A 29 28.39 -15.23 -9.77
C TYR A 29 27.53 -14.16 -10.47
N SER A 30 27.02 -14.45 -11.63
CA SER A 30 26.07 -13.60 -12.32
C SER A 30 24.82 -13.40 -11.44
N LEU A 31 24.38 -12.16 -11.30
CA LEU A 31 23.13 -11.75 -10.64
C LEU A 31 21.86 -12.44 -11.22
N ASN A 32 22.00 -13.26 -12.27
CA ASN A 32 20.98 -14.14 -12.79
C ASN A 32 20.51 -15.22 -11.77
N GLY A 33 21.22 -15.39 -10.66
CA GLY A 33 20.76 -16.21 -9.53
C GLY A 33 19.68 -15.55 -8.67
N ILE A 34 19.50 -14.23 -8.79
CA ILE A 34 18.33 -13.55 -8.23
C ILE A 34 17.14 -13.84 -9.13
N LYS A 35 16.65 -15.06 -9.08
CA LYS A 35 15.34 -15.36 -9.65
C LYS A 35 14.34 -14.50 -8.90
N SER A 36 13.73 -13.53 -9.60
CA SER A 36 12.53 -12.89 -9.08
C SER A 36 11.56 -14.02 -8.77
N LYS A 37 11.38 -14.30 -7.48
CA LYS A 37 10.39 -15.27 -7.05
C LYS A 37 9.07 -14.72 -7.52
N THR A 38 8.37 -15.47 -8.37
CA THR A 38 7.01 -15.10 -8.77
C THR A 38 6.23 -14.91 -7.48
N VAL A 39 5.86 -13.68 -7.19
CA VAL A 39 5.07 -13.35 -6.00
C VAL A 39 3.75 -14.06 -6.20
N GLY A 40 3.42 -15.01 -5.33
CA GLY A 40 2.12 -15.69 -5.37
C GLY A 40 1.00 -14.66 -5.21
N ASP A 41 -0.13 -14.91 -5.83
CA ASP A 41 -1.32 -14.09 -5.66
C ASP A 41 -1.59 -13.92 -4.15
N GLY A 42 -1.64 -12.66 -3.69
CA GLY A 42 -1.89 -12.33 -2.30
C GLY A 42 -0.66 -12.17 -1.40
N GLN A 43 0.57 -12.31 -1.88
CA GLN A 43 1.78 -12.13 -1.05
C GLN A 43 1.94 -10.67 -0.55
N HIS A 44 1.41 -9.69 -1.28
CA HIS A 44 1.34 -8.28 -0.87
C HIS A 44 -0.06 -7.88 -0.39
N GLY A 45 -0.90 -8.85 -0.08
CA GLY A 45 -2.30 -8.66 0.20
C GLY A 45 -3.14 -8.58 -1.08
N THR A 46 -4.41 -8.92 -0.97
CA THR A 46 -5.41 -8.74 -2.02
C THR A 46 -6.32 -7.59 -1.64
N ALA A 47 -6.18 -6.45 -2.33
CA ALA A 47 -7.12 -5.36 -2.16
C ALA A 47 -8.43 -5.71 -2.90
N ARG A 48 -9.56 -5.66 -2.20
CA ARG A 48 -10.88 -5.83 -2.75
C ARG A 48 -11.87 -4.89 -2.04
N TRP A 49 -12.98 -4.66 -2.65
CA TRP A 49 -14.06 -3.94 -1.99
C TRP A 49 -14.61 -4.74 -0.81
N ALA A 50 -14.88 -4.05 0.31
CA ALA A 50 -15.49 -4.67 1.47
C ALA A 50 -16.90 -5.17 1.15
N THR A 51 -17.24 -6.33 1.67
CA THR A 51 -18.61 -6.87 1.56
C THR A 51 -19.55 -6.12 2.51
N ALA A 52 -20.85 -6.15 2.24
CA ALA A 52 -21.86 -5.52 3.11
C ALA A 52 -21.82 -6.07 4.56
N GLN A 53 -21.43 -7.33 4.74
CA GLN A 53 -21.28 -7.92 6.08
C GLN A 53 -20.05 -7.37 6.81
N GLU A 54 -18.94 -7.19 6.12
CA GLU A 54 -17.72 -6.59 6.67
C GLU A 54 -17.97 -5.13 7.05
N ILE A 55 -18.61 -4.35 6.18
CA ILE A 55 -19.00 -2.97 6.46
C ILE A 55 -19.84 -2.89 7.76
N LYS A 56 -20.87 -3.73 7.90
CA LYS A 56 -21.72 -3.76 9.10
C LYS A 56 -20.98 -4.17 10.36
N LYS A 57 -19.96 -4.99 10.25
CA LYS A 57 -19.16 -5.46 11.38
C LYS A 57 -18.14 -4.41 11.82
N THR A 58 -17.53 -3.72 10.86
CA THR A 58 -16.44 -2.77 11.10
C THR A 58 -16.95 -1.39 11.49
N PHE A 59 -17.98 -0.88 10.80
CA PHE A 59 -18.46 0.48 10.99
C PHE A 59 -19.74 0.53 11.82
N ALA A 60 -19.84 1.53 12.69
CA ALA A 60 -21.11 1.86 13.34
C ALA A 60 -22.01 2.62 12.35
N SER A 61 -23.29 2.26 12.31
CA SER A 61 -24.30 2.95 11.51
C SER A 61 -25.04 3.93 12.40
N VAL A 62 -24.94 5.22 12.13
CA VAL A 62 -25.54 6.31 12.90
C VAL A 62 -26.49 7.09 11.99
N PRO A 63 -27.76 7.32 12.40
CA PRO A 63 -28.67 8.17 11.66
C PRO A 63 -28.07 9.57 11.46
N PHE A 64 -27.94 10.03 10.20
CA PHE A 64 -27.36 11.33 9.88
C PHE A 64 -28.44 12.40 9.91
N ASP A 65 -28.62 13.02 11.10
CA ASP A 65 -29.63 14.06 11.34
C ASP A 65 -28.98 15.32 11.95
N VAL A 66 -28.36 16.08 11.07
CA VAL A 66 -27.63 17.32 11.43
C VAL A 66 -28.55 18.35 12.08
N ALA A 67 -29.83 18.39 11.69
CA ALA A 67 -30.77 19.36 12.25
C ALA A 67 -31.04 19.07 13.74
N SER A 68 -31.23 17.80 14.11
CA SER A 68 -31.36 17.38 15.49
C SER A 68 -30.08 17.60 16.29
N TRP A 69 -28.94 17.31 15.71
CA TRP A 69 -27.63 17.47 16.40
C TRP A 69 -27.34 18.94 16.73
N ARG A 70 -27.57 19.85 15.78
CA ARG A 70 -27.43 21.30 16.01
C ARG A 70 -28.41 21.84 17.06
N ALA A 71 -29.54 21.18 17.25
CA ALA A 71 -30.51 21.50 18.29
C ALA A 71 -30.19 20.83 19.64
N GLY A 72 -29.06 20.10 19.76
CA GLY A 72 -28.69 19.34 20.96
C GLY A 72 -29.60 18.15 21.23
N LYS A 73 -30.29 17.63 20.19
CA LYS A 73 -31.19 16.49 20.30
C LYS A 73 -30.63 15.29 19.54
N ASN A 74 -30.92 14.09 20.04
CA ASN A 74 -30.51 12.84 19.38
C ASN A 74 -29.01 12.80 19.03
N LEU A 75 -28.17 13.30 19.94
CA LEU A 75 -26.73 13.30 19.74
C LEU A 75 -26.23 11.86 19.60
N PRO A 76 -25.30 11.60 18.68
CA PRO A 76 -24.71 10.28 18.52
C PRO A 76 -23.94 9.87 19.78
N GLU A 77 -24.16 8.65 20.23
CA GLU A 77 -23.38 8.07 21.36
C GLU A 77 -22.01 7.57 20.90
N VAL A 78 -21.82 7.44 19.60
CA VAL A 78 -20.62 6.91 18.98
C VAL A 78 -19.72 8.05 18.55
N GLN A 79 -18.46 8.01 18.94
CA GLN A 79 -17.42 8.91 18.44
C GLN A 79 -16.57 8.21 17.37
N GLY A 80 -16.02 8.96 16.45
CA GLY A 80 -15.17 8.43 15.39
C GLY A 80 -15.20 9.28 14.14
N LEU A 81 -14.79 8.68 13.03
CA LEU A 81 -14.70 9.35 11.73
C LEU A 81 -15.77 8.82 10.78
N ILE A 82 -16.55 9.71 10.19
CA ILE A 82 -17.49 9.34 9.12
C ILE A 82 -16.69 9.09 7.85
N LEU A 83 -16.69 7.86 7.36
CA LEU A 83 -16.00 7.44 6.14
C LEU A 83 -16.95 7.24 4.95
N GLY A 84 -18.23 7.14 5.20
CA GLY A 84 -19.20 6.91 4.16
C GLY A 84 -20.63 7.00 4.66
N SER A 85 -21.58 6.65 3.82
CA SER A 85 -22.99 6.62 4.16
C SER A 85 -23.69 5.44 3.50
N THR A 86 -24.79 5.01 4.12
CA THR A 86 -25.71 4.03 3.52
C THR A 86 -27.12 4.54 3.62
N GLN A 87 -27.93 4.28 2.60
CA GLN A 87 -29.32 4.70 2.59
C GLN A 87 -30.22 3.61 3.17
N ARG A 88 -31.01 3.94 4.16
CA ARG A 88 -32.03 3.07 4.75
C ARG A 88 -33.41 3.65 4.49
N GLY A 89 -34.03 3.24 3.39
CA GLY A 89 -35.30 3.83 2.96
C GLY A 89 -35.14 5.32 2.64
N LYS A 90 -35.82 6.18 3.42
CA LYS A 90 -35.70 7.64 3.29
C LYS A 90 -34.63 8.26 4.18
N GLN A 91 -34.04 7.48 5.07
CA GLN A 91 -33.06 7.93 6.04
C GLN A 91 -31.64 7.66 5.52
N LEU A 92 -30.75 8.59 5.75
CA LEU A 92 -29.33 8.45 5.49
C LEU A 92 -28.63 8.08 6.81
N ASP A 93 -27.91 6.97 6.82
CA ASP A 93 -27.09 6.57 7.94
C ASP A 93 -25.62 6.84 7.60
N ALA A 94 -24.91 7.50 8.48
CA ALA A 94 -23.46 7.66 8.42
C ALA A 94 -22.76 6.38 8.87
N LEU A 95 -21.71 6.00 8.18
CA LEU A 95 -20.83 4.89 8.54
C LEU A 95 -19.62 5.47 9.28
N VAL A 96 -19.57 5.21 10.58
CA VAL A 96 -18.56 5.76 11.50
C VAL A 96 -17.53 4.70 11.82
N ASP A 97 -16.27 5.03 11.56
CA ASP A 97 -15.14 4.27 12.06
C ASP A 97 -14.84 4.69 13.49
N ARG A 98 -14.84 3.73 14.40
CA ARG A 98 -14.63 3.94 15.84
C ARG A 98 -13.20 3.69 16.28
N ASP A 99 -12.39 3.15 15.38
CA ASP A 99 -11.00 2.84 15.67
C ASP A 99 -10.15 4.10 15.57
N ASP A 100 -9.06 4.15 16.35
CA ASP A 100 -8.10 5.24 16.32
C ASP A 100 -7.16 5.06 15.11
N VAL A 101 -7.62 5.47 13.94
CA VAL A 101 -6.91 5.29 12.67
C VAL A 101 -6.50 6.63 12.05
N HIS A 102 -5.33 6.64 11.44
CA HIS A 102 -4.91 7.77 10.62
C HIS A 102 -5.61 7.75 9.27
N CYS A 103 -6.23 8.85 8.88
CA CYS A 103 -6.90 8.99 7.60
C CYS A 103 -6.13 9.95 6.68
N LEU A 104 -5.81 9.48 5.48
CA LEU A 104 -5.22 10.30 4.41
C LEU A 104 -6.20 10.42 3.26
N MET A 105 -6.65 11.65 2.98
CA MET A 105 -7.56 11.92 1.88
C MET A 105 -6.82 12.56 0.70
N ILE A 106 -6.79 11.83 -0.42
CA ILE A 106 -6.16 12.27 -1.65
C ILE A 106 -7.23 12.53 -2.70
N GLY A 107 -7.13 13.66 -3.38
CA GLY A 107 -8.05 13.99 -4.48
C GLY A 107 -7.71 15.33 -5.11
N ALA A 108 -8.02 15.50 -6.39
CA ALA A 108 -7.83 16.75 -7.11
C ALA A 108 -8.64 17.92 -6.50
N SER A 109 -8.32 19.14 -6.86
CA SER A 109 -9.13 20.31 -6.48
C SER A 109 -10.54 20.19 -7.08
N GLY A 110 -11.57 20.57 -6.32
CA GLY A 110 -12.95 20.56 -6.79
C GLY A 110 -13.68 19.21 -6.74
N VAL A 111 -13.05 18.10 -6.39
CA VAL A 111 -13.71 16.78 -6.29
C VAL A 111 -14.66 16.64 -5.09
N GLY A 112 -14.85 17.69 -4.30
CA GLY A 112 -15.80 17.68 -3.19
C GLY A 112 -15.26 17.14 -1.86
N LYS A 113 -13.94 17.04 -1.65
CA LYS A 113 -13.35 16.59 -0.38
C LYS A 113 -13.93 17.31 0.84
N THR A 114 -14.04 18.62 0.75
CA THR A 114 -14.63 19.44 1.83
C THR A 114 -16.11 19.14 2.04
N ALA A 115 -16.89 19.08 0.95
CA ALA A 115 -18.32 18.90 1.03
C ALA A 115 -18.74 17.50 1.51
N PHE A 116 -18.07 16.46 1.02
CA PHE A 116 -18.47 15.07 1.27
C PHE A 116 -17.75 14.41 2.45
N PHE A 117 -16.65 15.01 2.91
CA PHE A 117 -15.90 14.46 4.02
C PHE A 117 -15.80 15.44 5.19
N LEU A 118 -15.22 16.63 4.97
CA LEU A 118 -14.94 17.55 6.06
C LEU A 118 -16.22 18.03 6.75
N TYR A 119 -17.21 18.52 6.00
CA TYR A 119 -18.44 19.05 6.59
C TYR A 119 -19.22 17.99 7.38
N PRO A 120 -19.48 16.78 6.88
CA PRO A 120 -20.15 15.76 7.68
C PRO A 120 -19.44 15.44 8.98
N ASN A 121 -18.11 15.38 8.96
CA ASN A 121 -17.30 15.12 10.16
C ASN A 121 -17.28 16.29 11.15
N LEU A 122 -17.32 17.53 10.67
CA LEU A 122 -17.46 18.71 11.54
C LEU A 122 -18.83 18.79 12.22
N GLU A 123 -19.88 18.36 11.54
CA GLU A 123 -21.25 18.31 12.12
C GLU A 123 -21.39 17.17 13.12
N PHE A 124 -20.57 16.13 12.99
CA PHE A 124 -20.58 14.96 13.85
C PHE A 124 -19.71 15.13 15.10
N ALA A 125 -18.67 15.97 15.04
CA ALA A 125 -17.73 16.25 16.15
C ALA A 125 -18.38 17.13 17.21
#